data_bd25e84e6671e6fba1d3143db3cfec66
#
_entry.id   bd25e84e6671e6fba1d3143db3cfec66
#
_cell.length_a   1.000
_cell.length_b   1.000
_cell.length_c   1.000
_cell.angle_alpha   90.00
_cell.angle_beta   90.00
_cell.angle_gamma   90.00
#
_symmetry.space_group_name_H-M   'P 1'
#
loop_
_entity.id
_entity.type
_entity.pdbx_description
1 polymer ?
#
loop_
_entity_poly.entity_id
_entity_poly.type
_entity_poly.pdbx_seq_one_letter_code
_entity_poly.pdbx_strand_id
1 'polypeptide(L)'
;MKKDKIVIIGAGLSGTLLAITMAQRGYQVALYEKRDDMRKVTMSAGRSINLALSPRGMLGLDLAGIRPEILEQCIPMRGRMIHPHGGSSFFQSYSGREGEAINSVSRGGLNIALLNKAESFPNIEMYFNHTCTHAVLEKGIAHFKHEKTGFTVEVKGDILIGTDGSGSALRKSMMDKTADLLFNYSQNFLSHGYKELSIQPTAEGGFKLDKNALHIWPRGSFMIIALPNMDGSFTVTMFHPYEGPYGFNHMNSREEVAAFFQNFYPELIPYMPDYVDEYFNNPTGNLGTVKCYPWQAYGKTLLMGDAAHAIVPFYGQGMNASFEDVRVFNELIDTIGDGDWAGLFNEFQKQRAVNTNAIADLAIDNFYEMRDRVDDADFMLKRKIETDLEFTYPDYYSKYSLVTFRPDIPYSRAMHQGRAQDELLLNWCKGGQPELTKSEMHAQLMDLSKKFENGN
;
A
#
# COMPACT_ATOMS: atom_id res chain seq x y z
N MET A 1 -19.39 6.48 32.17
CA MET A 1 -17.98 6.70 32.55
C MET A 1 -17.33 7.58 31.47
N LYS A 2 -16.35 8.40 31.81
CA LYS A 2 -15.61 9.20 30.83
C LYS A 2 -14.73 8.22 30.01
N LYS A 3 -14.84 8.25 28.69
CA LYS A 3 -13.98 7.44 27.82
C LYS A 3 -12.54 7.95 27.87
N ASP A 4 -11.58 7.07 27.63
CA ASP A 4 -10.16 7.38 27.59
C ASP A 4 -9.82 8.42 26.52
N LYS A 5 -8.75 9.17 26.74
CA LYS A 5 -8.16 10.09 25.76
C LYS A 5 -7.13 9.34 24.94
N ILE A 6 -7.36 9.28 23.63
CA ILE A 6 -6.45 8.65 22.66
C ILE A 6 -5.66 9.75 21.94
N VAL A 7 -4.35 9.67 22.00
CA VAL A 7 -3.44 10.51 21.21
C VAL A 7 -2.95 9.70 20.01
N ILE A 8 -3.28 10.18 18.81
CA ILE A 8 -2.84 9.57 17.54
C ILE A 8 -1.75 10.43 16.92
N ILE A 9 -0.61 9.82 16.62
CA ILE A 9 0.57 10.48 16.07
C ILE A 9 0.63 10.17 14.57
N GLY A 10 0.35 11.16 13.71
CA GLY A 10 0.29 11.07 12.27
C GLY A 10 -1.15 11.11 11.73
N ALA A 11 -1.54 12.21 11.05
CA ALA A 11 -2.82 12.35 10.36
C ALA A 11 -2.72 11.94 8.87
N GLY A 12 -1.99 10.86 8.60
CA GLY A 12 -2.05 10.14 7.32
C GLY A 12 -3.35 9.35 7.19
N LEU A 13 -3.46 8.55 6.13
CA LEU A 13 -4.67 7.78 5.83
C LEU A 13 -5.11 6.89 7.00
N SER A 14 -4.19 6.09 7.54
CA SER A 14 -4.47 5.17 8.65
C SER A 14 -4.87 5.90 9.94
N GLY A 15 -4.10 6.94 10.32
CA GLY A 15 -4.34 7.67 11.56
C GLY A 15 -5.65 8.47 11.54
N THR A 16 -5.98 9.06 10.40
CA THR A 16 -7.25 9.79 10.25
C THR A 16 -8.45 8.84 10.25
N LEU A 17 -8.35 7.68 9.56
CA LEU A 17 -9.39 6.65 9.60
C LEU A 17 -9.59 6.12 11.03
N LEU A 18 -8.49 5.83 11.75
CA LEU A 18 -8.55 5.41 13.15
C LEU A 18 -9.20 6.48 14.04
N ALA A 19 -8.84 7.76 13.85
CA ALA A 19 -9.43 8.87 14.62
C ALA A 19 -10.96 8.91 14.48
N ILE A 20 -11.46 8.74 13.25
CA ILE A 20 -12.90 8.70 12.97
C ILE A 20 -13.56 7.54 13.71
N THR A 21 -13.02 6.33 13.58
CA THR A 21 -13.64 5.14 14.19
C THR A 21 -13.59 5.19 15.73
N MET A 22 -12.53 5.74 16.32
CA MET A 22 -12.46 5.94 17.77
C MET A 22 -13.45 7.02 18.24
N ALA A 23 -13.61 8.10 17.48
CA ALA A 23 -14.59 9.15 17.80
C ALA A 23 -16.02 8.63 17.71
N GLN A 24 -16.36 7.80 16.73
CA GLN A 24 -17.67 7.14 16.64
C GLN A 24 -17.99 6.29 17.87
N ARG A 25 -16.95 5.72 18.52
CA ARG A 25 -17.06 4.97 19.76
C ARG A 25 -17.11 5.85 21.01
N GLY A 26 -17.04 7.19 20.85
CA GLY A 26 -17.14 8.17 21.94
C GLY A 26 -15.83 8.48 22.66
N TYR A 27 -14.68 8.02 22.18
CA TYR A 27 -13.37 8.40 22.72
C TYR A 27 -13.07 9.87 22.43
N GLN A 28 -12.27 10.50 23.29
CA GLN A 28 -11.68 11.81 23.03
C GLN A 28 -10.38 11.60 22.24
N VAL A 29 -10.28 12.12 21.03
CA VAL A 29 -9.15 11.90 20.14
C VAL A 29 -8.38 13.20 19.91
N ALA A 30 -7.07 13.17 20.17
CA ALA A 30 -6.14 14.23 19.81
C ALA A 30 -5.23 13.73 18.68
N LEU A 31 -5.40 14.24 17.46
CA LEU A 31 -4.71 13.82 16.24
C LEU A 31 -3.62 14.83 15.87
N TYR A 32 -2.36 14.40 15.86
CA TYR A 32 -1.18 15.23 15.59
C TYR A 32 -0.55 14.93 14.24
N GLU A 33 -0.24 15.96 13.45
CA GLU A 33 0.40 15.84 12.15
C GLU A 33 1.56 16.84 12.04
N LYS A 34 2.70 16.37 11.51
CA LYS A 34 3.90 17.20 11.32
C LYS A 34 3.78 18.22 10.18
N ARG A 35 2.99 17.91 9.16
CA ARG A 35 2.80 18.78 7.99
C ARG A 35 1.71 19.82 8.24
N ASP A 36 1.67 20.82 7.36
CA ASP A 36 0.53 21.72 7.25
C ASP A 36 -0.76 20.95 6.97
N ASP A 37 -1.90 21.56 7.31
CA ASP A 37 -3.20 21.05 6.88
C ASP A 37 -3.28 21.08 5.35
N MET A 38 -3.24 19.90 4.76
CA MET A 38 -3.20 19.74 3.29
C MET A 38 -4.46 20.26 2.58
N ARG A 39 -5.53 20.49 3.32
CA ARG A 39 -6.76 21.12 2.81
C ARG A 39 -6.57 22.63 2.55
N LYS A 40 -5.55 23.25 3.17
CA LYS A 40 -5.25 24.69 3.16
C LYS A 40 -4.03 25.05 2.31
N VAL A 41 -3.33 24.05 1.77
CA VAL A 41 -2.14 24.27 0.96
C VAL A 41 -2.34 23.67 -0.44
N THR A 42 -1.83 24.37 -1.47
CA THR A 42 -1.82 23.82 -2.82
C THR A 42 -0.82 22.66 -2.85
N MET A 43 -1.29 21.46 -3.19
CA MET A 43 -0.41 20.30 -3.36
C MET A 43 0.50 20.56 -4.56
N SER A 44 1.82 20.50 -4.33
CA SER A 44 2.78 20.55 -5.43
C SER A 44 2.69 19.27 -6.26
N ALA A 45 2.69 19.42 -7.59
CA ALA A 45 2.86 18.28 -8.50
C ALA A 45 4.12 17.48 -8.13
N GLY A 46 4.11 16.16 -8.33
CA GLY A 46 5.26 15.29 -8.05
C GLY A 46 5.32 14.70 -6.63
N ARG A 47 4.27 14.87 -5.80
CA ARG A 47 4.17 14.27 -4.45
C ARG A 47 2.87 13.50 -4.18
N SER A 48 2.06 13.28 -5.18
CA SER A 48 0.76 12.62 -5.03
C SER A 48 0.74 11.30 -5.82
N ILE A 49 1.34 10.26 -5.26
CA ILE A 49 1.22 8.90 -5.81
C ILE A 49 -0.25 8.50 -5.75
N ASN A 50 -0.79 8.00 -6.86
CA ASN A 50 -2.06 7.32 -6.84
C ASN A 50 -1.95 5.98 -6.11
N LEU A 51 -3.00 5.65 -5.40
CA LEU A 51 -3.12 4.42 -4.64
C LEU A 51 -4.06 3.46 -5.35
N ALA A 52 -3.81 2.18 -5.16
CA ALA A 52 -4.62 1.07 -5.64
C ALA A 52 -5.56 0.61 -4.51
N LEU A 53 -6.78 1.15 -4.47
CA LEU A 53 -7.78 0.80 -3.47
C LEU A 53 -8.47 -0.52 -3.85
N SER A 54 -8.28 -1.54 -3.02
CA SER A 54 -8.86 -2.88 -3.15
C SER A 54 -10.04 -3.10 -2.21
N PRO A 55 -10.80 -4.20 -2.33
CA PRO A 55 -11.89 -4.55 -1.39
C PRO A 55 -11.47 -4.52 0.08
N ARG A 56 -10.22 -4.89 0.43
CA ARG A 56 -9.71 -4.81 1.81
C ARG A 56 -9.72 -3.37 2.35
N GLY A 57 -9.22 -2.43 1.56
CA GLY A 57 -9.23 -1.01 1.94
C GLY A 57 -10.64 -0.43 1.99
N MET A 58 -11.53 -0.88 1.10
CA MET A 58 -12.93 -0.45 1.09
C MET A 58 -13.66 -0.80 2.38
N LEU A 59 -13.42 -1.99 2.97
CA LEU A 59 -13.99 -2.37 4.27
C LEU A 59 -13.58 -1.42 5.40
N GLY A 60 -12.38 -0.87 5.35
CA GLY A 60 -11.96 0.19 6.29
C GLY A 60 -12.75 1.49 6.10
N LEU A 61 -13.01 1.88 4.85
CA LEU A 61 -13.81 3.08 4.53
C LEU A 61 -15.28 2.92 4.90
N ASP A 62 -15.82 1.69 4.87
CA ASP A 62 -17.17 1.38 5.35
C ASP A 62 -17.34 1.73 6.83
N LEU A 63 -16.34 1.48 7.67
CA LEU A 63 -16.37 1.86 9.09
C LEU A 63 -16.52 3.37 9.30
N ALA A 64 -15.87 4.17 8.45
CA ALA A 64 -15.99 5.63 8.51
C ALA A 64 -17.26 6.16 7.83
N GLY A 65 -17.98 5.30 7.09
CA GLY A 65 -19.20 5.66 6.34
C GLY A 65 -18.91 6.58 5.15
N ILE A 66 -17.71 6.50 4.54
CA ILE A 66 -17.30 7.38 3.42
C ILE A 66 -17.01 6.61 2.12
N ARG A 67 -17.19 5.30 2.10
CA ARG A 67 -16.93 4.50 0.87
C ARG A 67 -17.66 5.01 -0.37
N PRO A 68 -18.96 5.36 -0.34
CA PRO A 68 -19.64 5.88 -1.52
C PRO A 68 -18.99 7.15 -2.07
N GLU A 69 -18.67 8.12 -1.20
CA GLU A 69 -18.00 9.38 -1.58
C GLU A 69 -16.62 9.12 -2.20
N ILE A 70 -15.85 8.17 -1.65
CA ILE A 70 -14.53 7.84 -2.18
C ILE A 70 -14.63 7.13 -3.53
N LEU A 71 -15.62 6.26 -3.74
CA LEU A 71 -15.79 5.58 -5.02
C LEU A 71 -16.11 6.54 -6.17
N GLU A 72 -16.79 7.67 -5.90
CA GLU A 72 -17.02 8.73 -6.88
C GLU A 72 -15.72 9.43 -7.34
N GLN A 73 -14.67 9.34 -6.53
CA GLN A 73 -13.33 9.89 -6.80
C GLN A 73 -12.36 8.84 -7.34
N CYS A 74 -12.82 7.64 -7.65
CA CYS A 74 -12.02 6.53 -8.09
C CYS A 74 -12.21 6.21 -9.58
N ILE A 75 -11.15 5.69 -10.19
CA ILE A 75 -11.24 5.10 -11.52
C ILE A 75 -10.98 3.59 -11.41
N PRO A 76 -11.97 2.73 -11.79
CA PRO A 76 -11.78 1.29 -11.73
C PRO A 76 -10.84 0.82 -12.84
N MET A 77 -9.75 0.19 -12.45
CA MET A 77 -8.82 -0.52 -13.33
C MET A 77 -9.15 -2.02 -13.29
N ARG A 78 -9.51 -2.60 -14.44
CA ARG A 78 -9.94 -4.01 -14.55
C ARG A 78 -8.80 -4.97 -14.83
N GLY A 79 -7.62 -4.43 -15.15
CA GLY A 79 -6.43 -5.20 -15.48
C GLY A 79 -5.22 -4.31 -15.72
N ARG A 80 -4.21 -4.93 -16.28
CA ARG A 80 -2.96 -4.30 -16.67
C ARG A 80 -2.91 -4.18 -18.19
N MET A 81 -2.51 -3.02 -18.70
CA MET A 81 -2.10 -2.86 -20.08
C MET A 81 -0.57 -2.97 -20.12
N ILE A 82 -0.08 -4.06 -20.64
CA ILE A 82 1.37 -4.35 -20.74
C ILE A 82 1.90 -3.82 -22.07
N HIS A 83 2.97 -3.05 -22.00
CA HIS A 83 3.65 -2.44 -23.14
C HIS A 83 5.08 -3.04 -23.25
N PRO A 84 5.26 -4.19 -23.89
CA PRO A 84 6.57 -4.81 -24.02
C PRO A 84 7.49 -3.97 -24.92
N HIS A 85 8.80 -4.11 -24.74
CA HIS A 85 9.76 -3.43 -25.61
C HIS A 85 9.70 -3.99 -27.03
N GLY A 86 9.44 -3.11 -28.00
CA GLY A 86 9.38 -3.50 -29.42
C GLY A 86 8.20 -4.40 -29.83
N GLY A 87 7.23 -4.62 -28.93
CA GLY A 87 6.05 -5.47 -29.18
C GLY A 87 4.74 -4.69 -29.12
N SER A 88 3.64 -5.37 -29.52
CA SER A 88 2.29 -4.81 -29.38
C SER A 88 1.81 -4.87 -27.92
N SER A 89 1.15 -3.81 -27.48
CA SER A 89 0.52 -3.78 -26.16
C SER A 89 -0.62 -4.78 -26.08
N PHE A 90 -0.80 -5.38 -24.91
CA PHE A 90 -1.90 -6.31 -24.64
C PHE A 90 -2.49 -6.11 -23.25
N PHE A 91 -3.80 -6.35 -23.13
CA PHE A 91 -4.51 -6.26 -21.87
C PHE A 91 -4.48 -7.60 -21.14
N GLN A 92 -4.16 -7.55 -19.84
CA GLN A 92 -4.20 -8.69 -18.94
C GLN A 92 -5.17 -8.39 -17.79
N SER A 93 -6.30 -9.09 -17.74
CA SER A 93 -7.27 -8.96 -16.66
C SER A 93 -6.66 -9.29 -15.30
N TYR A 94 -7.11 -8.61 -14.24
CA TYR A 94 -6.73 -8.94 -12.88
C TYR A 94 -7.37 -10.25 -12.41
N SER A 95 -8.59 -10.51 -12.88
CA SER A 95 -9.38 -11.68 -12.50
C SER A 95 -10.32 -12.08 -13.62
N GLY A 96 -10.85 -13.31 -13.57
CA GLY A 96 -11.89 -13.80 -14.47
C GLY A 96 -13.31 -13.40 -14.06
N ARG A 97 -13.51 -12.60 -12.99
CA ARG A 97 -14.85 -12.29 -12.45
C ARG A 97 -15.30 -10.91 -12.84
N GLU A 98 -16.56 -10.82 -13.23
CA GLU A 98 -17.18 -9.55 -13.55
C GLU A 98 -17.25 -8.65 -12.29
N GLY A 99 -16.95 -7.37 -12.46
CA GLY A 99 -17.00 -6.37 -11.37
C GLY A 99 -15.74 -6.31 -10.49
N GLU A 100 -14.83 -7.27 -10.56
CA GLU A 100 -13.56 -7.18 -9.84
C GLU A 100 -12.63 -6.17 -10.52
N ALA A 101 -12.29 -5.12 -9.77
CA ALA A 101 -11.37 -4.06 -10.20
C ALA A 101 -10.58 -3.52 -9.01
N ILE A 102 -9.43 -2.94 -9.31
CA ILE A 102 -8.67 -2.12 -8.36
C ILE A 102 -8.96 -0.67 -8.70
N ASN A 103 -9.27 0.14 -7.70
CA ASN A 103 -9.65 1.53 -7.92
C ASN A 103 -8.43 2.44 -7.78
N SER A 104 -8.08 3.16 -8.84
CA SER A 104 -7.11 4.24 -8.74
C SER A 104 -7.72 5.40 -8.00
N VAL A 105 -7.07 5.88 -6.96
CA VAL A 105 -7.50 7.00 -6.13
C VAL A 105 -6.32 7.89 -5.78
N SER A 106 -6.52 9.21 -5.85
CA SER A 106 -5.51 10.18 -5.39
C SER A 106 -5.27 10.02 -3.89
N ARG A 107 -4.02 9.80 -3.49
CA ARG A 107 -3.63 9.76 -2.07
C ARG A 107 -4.01 11.04 -1.34
N GLY A 108 -3.79 12.19 -1.97
CA GLY A 108 -4.15 13.49 -1.42
C GLY A 108 -5.66 13.66 -1.29
N GLY A 109 -6.41 13.36 -2.35
CA GLY A 109 -7.87 13.42 -2.35
C GLY A 109 -8.49 12.55 -1.26
N LEU A 110 -8.04 11.29 -1.16
CA LEU A 110 -8.49 10.36 -0.12
C LEU A 110 -8.19 10.89 1.31
N ASN A 111 -6.99 11.44 1.53
CA ASN A 111 -6.65 11.99 2.85
C ASN A 111 -7.46 13.24 3.19
N ILE A 112 -7.73 14.13 2.21
CA ILE A 112 -8.60 15.30 2.37
C ILE A 112 -10.02 14.87 2.75
N ALA A 113 -10.60 13.88 2.08
CA ALA A 113 -11.92 13.37 2.40
C ALA A 113 -11.98 12.80 3.83
N LEU A 114 -10.98 12.02 4.24
CA LEU A 114 -10.87 11.53 5.61
C LEU A 114 -10.73 12.67 6.65
N LEU A 115 -9.90 13.68 6.38
CA LEU A 115 -9.74 14.85 7.27
C LEU A 115 -11.03 15.65 7.39
N ASN A 116 -11.77 15.86 6.30
CA ASN A 116 -13.06 16.53 6.32
C ASN A 116 -14.08 15.73 7.16
N LYS A 117 -14.09 14.40 7.00
CA LYS A 117 -14.93 13.53 7.83
C LYS A 117 -14.55 13.60 9.30
N ALA A 118 -13.25 13.56 9.62
CA ALA A 118 -12.76 13.66 10.99
C ALA A 118 -13.18 14.99 11.65
N GLU A 119 -13.12 16.12 10.93
CA GLU A 119 -13.53 17.44 11.42
C GLU A 119 -15.01 17.53 11.80
N SER A 120 -15.86 16.68 11.25
CA SER A 120 -17.28 16.62 11.61
C SER A 120 -17.56 16.05 13.01
N PHE A 121 -16.55 15.46 13.68
CA PHE A 121 -16.69 14.87 15.00
C PHE A 121 -16.22 15.86 16.09
N PRO A 122 -17.10 16.30 17.02
CA PRO A 122 -16.72 17.28 18.05
C PRO A 122 -15.73 16.76 19.10
N ASN A 123 -15.50 15.46 19.15
CA ASN A 123 -14.57 14.78 20.03
C ASN A 123 -13.23 14.43 19.35
N ILE A 124 -12.96 14.99 18.16
CA ILE A 124 -11.63 14.97 17.52
C ILE A 124 -11.04 16.37 17.53
N GLU A 125 -9.86 16.51 18.10
CA GLU A 125 -9.04 17.71 18.02
C GLU A 125 -7.85 17.44 17.09
N MET A 126 -7.66 18.25 16.04
CA MET A 126 -6.57 18.08 15.05
C MET A 126 -5.50 19.16 15.22
N TYR A 127 -4.25 18.76 15.35
CA TYR A 127 -3.08 19.61 15.54
C TYR A 127 -2.07 19.42 14.42
N PHE A 128 -2.00 20.36 13.49
CA PHE A 128 -1.04 20.36 12.39
C PHE A 128 0.25 21.08 12.74
N ASN A 129 1.32 20.88 11.96
CA ASN A 129 2.66 21.42 12.21
C ASN A 129 3.29 20.94 13.54
N HIS A 130 2.91 19.75 14.01
CA HIS A 130 3.42 19.19 15.25
C HIS A 130 4.16 17.87 14.97
N THR A 131 5.48 17.93 14.92
CA THR A 131 6.33 16.74 14.76
C THR A 131 6.55 16.07 16.11
N CYS A 132 6.16 14.81 16.23
CA CYS A 132 6.52 14.00 17.40
C CYS A 132 8.04 13.78 17.41
N THR A 133 8.67 14.11 18.52
CA THR A 133 10.13 13.94 18.70
C THR A 133 10.47 12.67 19.45
N HIS A 134 9.71 12.35 20.49
CA HIS A 134 9.85 11.11 21.28
C HIS A 134 8.61 10.89 22.16
N ALA A 135 8.54 9.73 22.82
CA ALA A 135 7.47 9.41 23.76
C ALA A 135 8.02 8.72 25.02
N VAL A 136 7.37 9.00 26.16
CA VAL A 136 7.53 8.27 27.42
C VAL A 136 6.43 7.21 27.47
N LEU A 137 6.75 6.02 26.96
CA LEU A 137 5.79 4.97 26.60
C LEU A 137 4.93 4.51 27.80
N GLU A 138 5.58 4.27 28.96
CA GLU A 138 4.94 3.78 30.20
C GLU A 138 3.94 4.79 30.77
N LYS A 139 4.13 6.08 30.48
CA LYS A 139 3.31 7.17 30.99
C LYS A 139 2.22 7.63 30.04
N GLY A 140 2.26 7.17 28.78
CA GLY A 140 1.36 7.66 27.74
C GLY A 140 1.60 9.13 27.38
N ILE A 141 2.87 9.57 27.39
CA ILE A 141 3.25 10.96 27.11
C ILE A 141 3.99 11.03 25.79
N ALA A 142 3.56 11.90 24.89
CA ALA A 142 4.27 12.23 23.64
C ALA A 142 4.74 13.67 23.64
N HIS A 143 5.93 13.90 23.11
CA HIS A 143 6.54 15.23 23.00
C HIS A 143 6.51 15.68 21.53
N PHE A 144 5.98 16.86 21.31
CA PHE A 144 5.86 17.45 19.97
C PHE A 144 6.62 18.77 19.89
N LYS A 145 7.21 19.01 18.73
CA LYS A 145 7.77 20.30 18.34
C LYS A 145 6.88 20.92 17.28
N HIS A 146 6.45 22.14 17.48
CA HIS A 146 5.71 22.91 16.49
C HIS A 146 6.68 23.46 15.43
N GLU A 147 6.51 23.06 14.18
CA GLU A 147 7.47 23.30 13.08
C GLU A 147 7.69 24.79 12.76
N LYS A 148 6.64 25.61 12.89
CA LYS A 148 6.71 27.04 12.54
C LYS A 148 7.23 27.92 13.67
N THR A 149 6.95 27.54 14.92
CA THR A 149 7.31 28.38 16.08
C THR A 149 8.50 27.83 16.88
N GLY A 150 8.84 26.56 16.68
CA GLY A 150 9.88 25.86 17.42
C GLY A 150 9.51 25.47 18.87
N PHE A 151 8.33 25.87 19.36
CA PHE A 151 7.88 25.51 20.71
C PHE A 151 7.67 24.01 20.83
N THR A 152 8.00 23.48 22.00
CA THR A 152 7.73 22.10 22.36
C THR A 152 6.53 22.00 23.29
N VAL A 153 5.74 20.95 23.13
CA VAL A 153 4.59 20.66 23.97
C VAL A 153 4.61 19.19 24.39
N GLU A 154 4.33 18.95 25.67
CA GLU A 154 4.09 17.62 26.23
C GLU A 154 2.59 17.33 26.21
N VAL A 155 2.21 16.18 25.65
CA VAL A 155 0.81 15.75 25.54
C VAL A 155 0.65 14.40 26.20
N LYS A 156 -0.23 14.31 27.18
CA LYS A 156 -0.59 13.07 27.85
C LYS A 156 -1.89 12.51 27.28
N GLY A 157 -1.88 11.25 26.91
CA GLY A 157 -3.06 10.42 26.63
C GLY A 157 -3.15 9.26 27.62
N ASP A 158 -4.32 8.66 27.71
CA ASP A 158 -4.45 7.34 28.33
C ASP A 158 -3.84 6.28 27.44
N ILE A 159 -3.98 6.48 26.13
CA ILE A 159 -3.43 5.63 25.05
C ILE A 159 -2.70 6.49 24.00
N LEU A 160 -1.53 6.00 23.53
CA LEU A 160 -0.80 6.55 22.38
C LEU A 160 -0.85 5.57 21.21
N ILE A 161 -1.21 6.03 20.02
CA ILE A 161 -1.16 5.20 18.80
C ILE A 161 -0.31 5.90 17.74
N GLY A 162 0.76 5.23 17.30
CA GLY A 162 1.66 5.71 16.25
C GLY A 162 1.22 5.26 14.88
N THR A 163 0.85 6.21 14.04
CA THR A 163 0.52 6.07 12.62
C THR A 163 1.38 7.04 11.79
N ASP A 164 2.57 7.35 12.30
CA ASP A 164 3.49 8.38 11.83
C ASP A 164 4.45 7.90 10.72
N GLY A 165 4.08 6.79 10.07
CA GLY A 165 4.69 6.32 8.85
C GLY A 165 6.01 5.58 9.04
N SER A 166 6.69 5.24 7.92
CA SER A 166 7.92 4.42 7.92
C SER A 166 9.07 5.01 8.74
N GLY A 167 9.09 6.34 8.95
CA GLY A 167 10.06 7.04 9.78
C GLY A 167 9.62 7.27 11.24
N SER A 168 8.70 6.47 11.77
CA SER A 168 8.01 6.66 13.06
C SER A 168 8.93 7.05 14.23
N ALA A 169 8.59 8.18 14.88
CA ALA A 169 9.24 8.61 16.11
C ALA A 169 8.79 7.77 17.31
N LEU A 170 7.53 7.30 17.29
CA LEU A 170 7.03 6.42 18.33
C LEU A 170 7.77 5.07 18.31
N ARG A 171 8.01 4.50 17.10
CA ARG A 171 8.83 3.29 16.95
C ARG A 171 10.26 3.51 17.43
N LYS A 172 10.87 4.67 17.16
CA LYS A 172 12.19 5.01 17.69
C LYS A 172 12.22 5.00 19.21
N SER A 173 11.20 5.55 19.87
CA SER A 173 11.08 5.51 21.33
C SER A 173 10.94 4.07 21.86
N MET A 174 10.34 3.15 21.11
CA MET A 174 10.30 1.72 21.46
C MET A 174 11.69 1.06 21.26
N MET A 175 12.43 1.46 20.21
CA MET A 175 13.81 0.99 19.98
C MET A 175 14.75 1.41 21.11
N ASP A 176 14.57 2.59 21.69
CA ASP A 176 15.34 3.05 22.86
C ASP A 176 15.10 2.18 24.12
N LYS A 177 14.03 1.38 24.11
CA LYS A 177 13.65 0.42 25.17
C LYS A 177 13.81 -1.03 24.72
N THR A 178 14.71 -1.31 23.77
CA THR A 178 14.88 -2.63 23.16
C THR A 178 15.05 -3.74 24.19
N ALA A 179 15.86 -3.55 25.23
CA ALA A 179 16.10 -4.56 26.25
C ALA A 179 14.84 -4.88 27.08
N ASP A 180 14.06 -3.85 27.44
CA ASP A 180 12.86 -3.99 28.25
C ASP A 180 11.72 -4.63 27.45
N LEU A 181 11.56 -4.24 26.18
CA LEU A 181 10.47 -4.68 25.30
C LEU A 181 10.82 -5.92 24.48
N LEU A 182 12.08 -6.35 24.45
CA LEU A 182 12.60 -7.35 23.50
C LEU A 182 12.28 -6.94 22.05
N PHE A 183 12.45 -5.64 21.75
CA PHE A 183 12.04 -5.06 20.49
C PHE A 183 12.94 -5.47 19.33
N ASN A 184 12.37 -6.08 18.31
CA ASN A 184 13.03 -6.44 17.07
C ASN A 184 12.65 -5.46 15.97
N TYR A 185 13.61 -5.05 15.16
CA TYR A 185 13.41 -4.13 14.04
C TYR A 185 14.30 -4.50 12.86
N SER A 186 13.70 -4.49 11.68
CA SER A 186 14.43 -4.52 10.42
C SER A 186 13.89 -3.48 9.46
N GLN A 187 14.79 -2.85 8.72
CA GLN A 187 14.46 -1.97 7.60
C GLN A 187 15.35 -2.37 6.42
N ASN A 188 14.73 -2.91 5.38
CA ASN A 188 15.43 -3.38 4.20
C ASN A 188 15.06 -2.50 3.01
N PHE A 189 16.07 -1.91 2.36
CA PHE A 189 15.92 -1.15 1.14
C PHE A 189 16.24 -2.02 -0.07
N LEU A 190 15.46 -1.87 -1.12
CA LEU A 190 15.82 -2.44 -2.42
C LEU A 190 16.96 -1.64 -3.05
N SER A 191 17.70 -2.26 -3.97
CA SER A 191 18.70 -1.59 -4.81
C SER A 191 18.08 -0.61 -5.83
N HIS A 192 16.79 -0.37 -5.72
CA HIS A 192 15.98 0.47 -6.60
C HIS A 192 15.33 1.60 -5.82
N GLY A 193 15.15 2.73 -6.49
CA GLY A 193 14.32 3.82 -6.06
C GLY A 193 13.12 4.00 -7.00
N TYR A 194 12.34 5.03 -6.74
CA TYR A 194 11.28 5.44 -7.65
C TYR A 194 11.29 6.95 -7.86
N LYS A 195 10.76 7.37 -9.00
CA LYS A 195 10.56 8.77 -9.35
C LYS A 195 9.19 8.96 -9.96
N GLU A 196 8.50 10.02 -9.54
CA GLU A 196 7.20 10.38 -10.09
C GLU A 196 7.39 11.25 -11.33
N LEU A 197 6.62 10.94 -12.37
CA LEU A 197 6.48 11.69 -13.61
C LEU A 197 4.98 11.81 -13.90
N SER A 198 4.60 12.48 -14.99
CA SER A 198 3.19 12.65 -15.33
C SER A 198 2.91 12.52 -16.83
N ILE A 199 1.70 12.02 -17.15
CA ILE A 199 1.08 12.17 -18.47
C ILE A 199 -0.06 13.16 -18.31
N GLN A 200 0.03 14.31 -18.98
CA GLN A 200 -1.00 15.33 -18.94
C GLN A 200 -2.24 14.90 -19.73
N PRO A 201 -3.46 15.37 -19.38
CA PRO A 201 -4.67 15.10 -20.13
C PRO A 201 -4.57 15.60 -21.58
N THR A 202 -5.54 15.22 -22.43
CA THR A 202 -5.69 15.88 -23.75
C THR A 202 -6.08 17.34 -23.57
N ALA A 203 -6.02 18.14 -24.64
CA ALA A 203 -6.43 19.55 -24.60
C ALA A 203 -7.90 19.73 -24.18
N GLU A 204 -8.73 18.71 -24.43
CA GLU A 204 -10.16 18.66 -24.07
C GLU A 204 -10.39 18.06 -22.68
N GLY A 205 -9.35 17.74 -21.91
CA GLY A 205 -9.44 17.14 -20.58
C GLY A 205 -9.67 15.62 -20.58
N GLY A 206 -9.47 14.95 -21.72
CA GLY A 206 -9.62 13.50 -21.87
C GLY A 206 -8.35 12.71 -21.54
N PHE A 207 -8.50 11.39 -21.51
CA PHE A 207 -7.40 10.46 -21.26
C PHE A 207 -6.61 10.16 -22.54
N LYS A 208 -5.28 10.17 -22.47
CA LYS A 208 -4.40 9.77 -23.58
C LYS A 208 -4.18 8.27 -23.68
N LEU A 209 -4.44 7.53 -22.61
CA LEU A 209 -4.33 6.09 -22.50
C LEU A 209 -5.64 5.51 -21.97
N ASP A 210 -5.79 4.16 -21.97
CA ASP A 210 -6.99 3.52 -21.40
C ASP A 210 -7.07 3.77 -19.90
N LYS A 211 -8.10 4.52 -19.47
CA LYS A 211 -8.32 4.86 -18.06
C LYS A 211 -8.69 3.65 -17.18
N ASN A 212 -9.15 2.55 -17.79
CA ASN A 212 -9.59 1.38 -17.02
C ASN A 212 -8.51 0.30 -16.88
N ALA A 213 -7.23 0.67 -17.10
CA ALA A 213 -6.08 -0.19 -16.95
C ALA A 213 -4.95 0.47 -16.13
N LEU A 214 -4.21 -0.33 -15.39
CA LEU A 214 -2.88 0.01 -14.93
C LEU A 214 -1.92 -0.22 -16.09
N HIS A 215 -1.28 0.82 -16.59
CA HIS A 215 -0.28 0.68 -17.64
C HIS A 215 1.08 0.31 -17.07
N ILE A 216 1.78 -0.63 -17.71
CA ILE A 216 3.09 -1.12 -17.29
C ILE A 216 4.00 -1.23 -18.51
N TRP A 217 5.17 -0.60 -18.45
CA TRP A 217 6.27 -0.72 -19.42
C TRP A 217 7.44 -1.45 -18.75
N PRO A 218 7.49 -2.79 -18.81
CA PRO A 218 8.59 -3.56 -18.25
C PRO A 218 9.83 -3.45 -19.17
N ARG A 219 11.03 -3.31 -18.56
CA ARG A 219 12.31 -3.23 -19.26
C ARG A 219 13.41 -3.98 -18.49
N GLY A 220 13.16 -5.23 -18.14
CA GLY A 220 14.10 -6.03 -17.35
C GLY A 220 14.29 -5.45 -15.95
N SER A 221 15.46 -4.90 -15.64
CA SER A 221 15.78 -4.41 -14.30
C SER A 221 15.07 -3.12 -13.90
N PHE A 222 14.29 -2.49 -14.77
CA PHE A 222 13.53 -1.28 -14.49
C PHE A 222 12.17 -1.30 -15.19
N MET A 223 11.24 -0.50 -14.70
CA MET A 223 9.90 -0.39 -15.28
C MET A 223 9.26 0.97 -15.01
N ILE A 224 8.32 1.33 -15.85
CA ILE A 224 7.42 2.46 -15.65
C ILE A 224 6.00 1.91 -15.49
N ILE A 225 5.24 2.49 -14.55
CA ILE A 225 3.80 2.27 -14.43
C ILE A 225 3.05 3.59 -14.52
N ALA A 226 1.79 3.56 -14.95
CA ALA A 226 0.93 4.74 -14.97
C ALA A 226 -0.48 4.40 -14.48
N LEU A 227 -0.97 5.20 -13.52
CA LEU A 227 -2.32 5.11 -12.96
C LEU A 227 -3.14 6.35 -13.34
N PRO A 228 -4.40 6.18 -13.73
CA PRO A 228 -5.27 7.28 -14.15
C PRO A 228 -5.70 8.17 -12.98
N ASN A 229 -5.86 9.47 -13.26
CA ASN A 229 -6.43 10.49 -12.37
C ASN A 229 -7.79 10.96 -12.90
N MET A 230 -8.64 11.46 -12.02
CA MET A 230 -10.00 11.94 -12.37
C MET A 230 -9.98 13.13 -13.35
N ASP A 231 -8.90 13.88 -13.41
CA ASP A 231 -8.71 15.04 -14.32
C ASP A 231 -8.25 14.64 -15.73
N GLY A 232 -8.16 13.35 -16.04
CA GLY A 232 -7.70 12.84 -17.34
C GLY A 232 -6.19 12.65 -17.46
N SER A 233 -5.42 13.06 -16.46
CA SER A 233 -3.98 12.82 -16.38
C SER A 233 -3.66 11.40 -15.89
N PHE A 234 -2.38 11.01 -15.94
CA PHE A 234 -1.87 9.82 -15.28
C PHE A 234 -0.69 10.17 -14.38
N THR A 235 -0.69 9.62 -13.17
CA THR A 235 0.50 9.57 -12.34
C THR A 235 1.39 8.46 -12.82
N VAL A 236 2.61 8.81 -13.22
CA VAL A 236 3.61 7.87 -13.75
C VAL A 236 4.65 7.62 -12.67
N THR A 237 4.98 6.37 -12.40
CA THR A 237 6.03 5.99 -11.46
C THR A 237 7.10 5.20 -12.20
N MET A 238 8.31 5.74 -12.24
CA MET A 238 9.50 5.09 -12.77
C MET A 238 10.21 4.38 -11.61
N PHE A 239 10.27 3.05 -11.65
CA PHE A 239 11.07 2.21 -10.74
C PHE A 239 12.39 1.88 -11.39
N HIS A 240 13.49 2.24 -10.73
CA HIS A 240 14.79 2.23 -11.39
C HIS A 240 15.91 1.91 -10.41
N PRO A 241 16.98 1.15 -10.79
CA PRO A 241 18.12 0.90 -9.93
C PRO A 241 18.89 2.17 -9.64
N TYR A 242 19.58 2.20 -8.49
CA TYR A 242 20.50 3.29 -8.19
C TYR A 242 21.79 3.17 -8.99
N GLU A 243 22.29 1.94 -9.15
CA GLU A 243 23.58 1.64 -9.80
C GLU A 243 23.38 1.05 -11.20
N GLY A 244 24.47 1.00 -11.96
CA GLY A 244 24.50 0.49 -13.34
C GLY A 244 24.53 1.62 -14.39
N PRO A 245 24.74 1.29 -15.66
CA PRO A 245 24.95 2.30 -16.73
C PRO A 245 23.85 3.35 -16.87
N TYR A 246 22.62 2.95 -16.48
CA TYR A 246 21.45 3.83 -16.52
C TYR A 246 20.87 4.08 -15.12
N GLY A 247 21.60 3.74 -14.04
CA GLY A 247 21.13 3.94 -12.67
C GLY A 247 20.92 5.41 -12.33
N PHE A 248 20.10 5.70 -11.31
CA PHE A 248 19.86 7.07 -10.84
C PHE A 248 21.15 7.84 -10.51
N ASN A 249 22.20 7.12 -10.06
CA ASN A 249 23.50 7.72 -9.74
C ASN A 249 24.34 8.07 -10.98
N HIS A 250 23.92 7.65 -12.17
CA HIS A 250 24.66 7.85 -13.42
C HIS A 250 23.92 8.75 -14.42
N MET A 251 22.59 8.89 -14.30
CA MET A 251 21.79 9.79 -15.13
C MET A 251 21.74 11.20 -14.54
N ASN A 252 22.80 11.98 -14.72
CA ASN A 252 23.00 13.29 -14.08
C ASN A 252 22.85 14.50 -15.01
N SER A 253 22.71 14.26 -16.33
CA SER A 253 22.48 15.30 -17.32
C SER A 253 21.15 15.12 -18.05
N ARG A 254 20.64 16.22 -18.62
CA ARG A 254 19.40 16.23 -19.41
C ARG A 254 19.53 15.34 -20.65
N GLU A 255 20.70 15.34 -21.26
CA GLU A 255 21.04 14.55 -22.44
C GLU A 255 21.05 13.06 -22.13
N GLU A 256 21.59 12.65 -20.98
CA GLU A 256 21.60 11.25 -20.55
C GLU A 256 20.18 10.75 -20.29
N VAL A 257 19.34 11.53 -19.59
CA VAL A 257 17.92 11.18 -19.36
C VAL A 257 17.15 11.11 -20.67
N ALA A 258 17.33 12.07 -21.58
CA ALA A 258 16.67 12.07 -22.88
C ALA A 258 17.08 10.84 -23.72
N ALA A 259 18.38 10.52 -23.75
CA ALA A 259 18.89 9.34 -24.46
C ALA A 259 18.35 8.04 -23.86
N PHE A 260 18.25 7.95 -22.52
CA PHE A 260 17.66 6.81 -21.84
C PHE A 260 16.19 6.59 -22.28
N PHE A 261 15.36 7.62 -22.22
CA PHE A 261 13.96 7.52 -22.64
C PHE A 261 13.83 7.20 -24.12
N GLN A 262 14.67 7.80 -24.98
CA GLN A 262 14.68 7.50 -26.40
C GLN A 262 15.03 6.05 -26.71
N ASN A 263 15.91 5.43 -25.92
CA ASN A 263 16.34 4.06 -26.11
C ASN A 263 15.32 3.03 -25.55
N PHE A 264 14.71 3.32 -24.42
CA PHE A 264 13.91 2.33 -23.70
C PHE A 264 12.41 2.62 -23.69
N TYR A 265 11.99 3.87 -23.86
CA TYR A 265 10.59 4.30 -23.78
C TYR A 265 10.22 5.31 -24.86
N PRO A 266 10.66 5.12 -26.14
CA PRO A 266 10.37 6.09 -27.19
C PRO A 266 8.86 6.34 -27.40
N GLU A 267 8.04 5.30 -27.13
CA GLU A 267 6.59 5.37 -27.22
C GLU A 267 5.94 6.23 -26.15
N LEU A 268 6.61 6.48 -24.99
CA LEU A 268 6.10 7.34 -23.92
C LEU A 268 6.39 8.82 -24.15
N ILE A 269 7.46 9.17 -24.85
CA ILE A 269 7.90 10.55 -25.03
C ILE A 269 6.77 11.47 -25.56
N PRO A 270 5.95 11.08 -26.55
CA PRO A 270 4.85 11.91 -27.02
C PRO A 270 3.77 12.20 -25.97
N TYR A 271 3.63 11.35 -24.96
CA TYR A 271 2.65 11.53 -23.87
C TYR A 271 3.19 12.36 -22.71
N MET A 272 4.51 12.48 -22.58
CA MET A 272 5.22 13.07 -21.45
C MET A 272 6.21 14.14 -21.89
N PRO A 273 5.78 15.28 -22.49
CA PRO A 273 6.70 16.27 -23.05
C PRO A 273 7.68 16.88 -22.02
N ASP A 274 7.29 16.93 -20.75
CA ASP A 274 8.06 17.54 -19.67
C ASP A 274 8.88 16.53 -18.84
N TYR A 275 9.01 15.28 -19.30
CA TYR A 275 9.63 14.19 -18.52
C TYR A 275 11.04 14.47 -18.03
N VAL A 276 11.85 15.22 -18.80
CA VAL A 276 13.21 15.58 -18.40
C VAL A 276 13.19 16.59 -17.25
N ASP A 277 12.31 17.60 -17.31
CA ASP A 277 12.16 18.57 -16.24
C ASP A 277 11.63 17.94 -14.97
N GLU A 278 10.59 17.12 -15.08
CA GLU A 278 10.03 16.36 -13.95
C GLU A 278 11.08 15.43 -13.34
N TYR A 279 11.91 14.78 -14.15
CA TYR A 279 12.99 13.90 -13.67
C TYR A 279 13.95 14.63 -12.72
N PHE A 280 14.35 15.87 -13.03
CA PHE A 280 15.25 16.65 -12.19
C PHE A 280 14.55 17.38 -11.05
N ASN A 281 13.31 17.80 -11.23
CA ASN A 281 12.56 18.56 -10.22
C ASN A 281 11.95 17.65 -9.13
N ASN A 282 11.57 16.43 -9.48
CA ASN A 282 10.94 15.52 -8.53
C ASN A 282 11.98 14.70 -7.74
N PRO A 283 11.79 14.52 -6.44
CA PRO A 283 12.73 13.76 -5.61
C PRO A 283 12.73 12.27 -5.99
N THR A 284 13.87 11.61 -5.82
CA THR A 284 13.94 10.15 -5.88
C THR A 284 13.54 9.57 -4.52
N GLY A 285 12.52 8.71 -4.51
CA GLY A 285 12.05 8.02 -3.32
C GLY A 285 12.73 6.66 -3.16
N ASN A 286 12.95 6.24 -1.90
CA ASN A 286 13.49 4.93 -1.57
C ASN A 286 12.38 3.87 -1.46
N LEU A 287 12.70 2.64 -1.81
CA LEU A 287 11.83 1.48 -1.68
C LEU A 287 12.28 0.64 -0.48
N GLY A 288 11.60 0.83 0.64
CA GLY A 288 11.96 0.19 1.90
C GLY A 288 10.82 -0.62 2.51
N THR A 289 11.18 -1.76 3.10
CA THR A 289 10.28 -2.59 3.91
C THR A 289 10.67 -2.47 5.37
N VAL A 290 9.69 -2.21 6.23
CA VAL A 290 9.83 -2.18 7.68
C VAL A 290 9.12 -3.37 8.28
N LYS A 291 9.80 -4.12 9.15
CA LYS A 291 9.20 -5.15 10.02
C LYS A 291 9.69 -4.88 11.45
N CYS A 292 8.78 -4.88 12.43
CA CYS A 292 9.14 -4.77 13.83
C CYS A 292 8.20 -5.59 14.72
N TYR A 293 8.63 -5.90 15.93
CA TYR A 293 7.84 -6.57 16.95
C TYR A 293 8.52 -6.39 18.33
N PRO A 294 7.77 -6.22 19.43
CA PRO A 294 6.31 -6.06 19.52
C PRO A 294 5.82 -4.71 18.97
N TRP A 295 4.52 -4.60 18.65
CA TRP A 295 3.92 -3.33 18.25
C TRP A 295 3.35 -2.53 19.42
N GLN A 296 3.20 -3.16 20.58
CA GLN A 296 2.68 -2.54 21.79
C GLN A 296 3.77 -2.37 22.85
N ALA A 297 3.59 -1.38 23.73
CA ALA A 297 4.41 -1.18 24.90
C ALA A 297 3.56 -0.81 26.11
N TYR A 298 3.77 -1.51 27.23
CA TYR A 298 3.18 -1.26 28.55
C TYR A 298 1.65 -1.20 28.58
N GLY A 299 0.96 -1.77 27.57
CA GLY A 299 -0.49 -1.68 27.43
C GLY A 299 -1.03 -0.26 27.22
N LYS A 300 -0.16 0.70 26.85
CA LYS A 300 -0.49 2.11 26.63
C LYS A 300 -0.12 2.65 25.27
N THR A 301 0.78 2.01 24.59
CA THR A 301 1.33 2.46 23.31
C THR A 301 1.18 1.37 22.27
N LEU A 302 0.75 1.74 21.05
CA LEU A 302 0.59 0.82 19.91
C LEU A 302 1.14 1.46 18.63
N LEU A 303 1.86 0.70 17.82
CA LEU A 303 2.19 1.04 16.43
C LEU A 303 1.15 0.45 15.48
N MET A 304 0.78 1.20 14.43
CA MET A 304 -0.19 0.78 13.41
C MET A 304 0.19 1.32 12.03
N GLY A 305 -0.18 0.61 10.97
CA GLY A 305 0.11 0.99 9.59
C GLY A 305 1.62 1.03 9.31
N ASP A 306 2.06 1.96 8.44
CA ASP A 306 3.47 2.08 8.06
C ASP A 306 4.44 2.30 9.23
N ALA A 307 3.95 2.77 10.38
CA ALA A 307 4.76 2.87 11.59
C ALA A 307 5.20 1.49 12.11
N ALA A 308 4.39 0.46 11.90
CA ALA A 308 4.65 -0.91 12.28
C ALA A 308 5.22 -1.76 11.12
N HIS A 309 4.71 -1.56 9.89
CA HIS A 309 4.92 -2.48 8.77
C HIS A 309 4.88 -1.80 7.39
N ALA A 310 5.70 -0.80 7.16
CA ALA A 310 5.81 -0.21 5.81
C ALA A 310 6.27 -1.25 4.78
N ILE A 311 5.64 -1.25 3.61
CA ILE A 311 5.94 -2.19 2.52
C ILE A 311 6.23 -1.48 1.20
N VAL A 312 6.97 -2.15 0.32
CA VAL A 312 7.20 -1.67 -1.06
C VAL A 312 5.91 -1.74 -1.90
N PRO A 313 5.72 -0.86 -2.90
CA PRO A 313 4.39 -0.64 -3.52
C PRO A 313 3.99 -1.68 -4.57
N PHE A 314 4.81 -2.68 -4.88
CA PHE A 314 4.63 -3.55 -6.04
C PHE A 314 3.36 -4.42 -6.05
N TYR A 315 2.76 -4.66 -4.88
CA TYR A 315 1.45 -5.33 -4.78
C TYR A 315 0.28 -4.33 -4.64
N GLY A 316 0.56 -3.04 -4.41
CA GLY A 316 -0.45 -2.01 -4.18
C GLY A 316 -1.24 -2.19 -2.87
N GLN A 317 -0.68 -2.86 -1.85
CA GLN A 317 -1.42 -3.24 -0.65
C GLN A 317 -1.07 -2.46 0.62
N GLY A 318 -0.11 -1.52 0.61
CA GLY A 318 0.29 -0.80 1.82
C GLY A 318 -0.85 -0.06 2.52
N MET A 319 -1.60 0.76 1.77
CA MET A 319 -2.79 1.44 2.28
C MET A 319 -3.88 0.45 2.70
N ASN A 320 -4.16 -0.56 1.88
CA ASN A 320 -5.20 -1.54 2.14
C ASN A 320 -4.92 -2.33 3.44
N ALA A 321 -3.67 -2.73 3.67
CA ALA A 321 -3.24 -3.39 4.90
C ALA A 321 -3.38 -2.48 6.12
N SER A 322 -3.04 -1.18 5.97
CA SER A 322 -3.21 -0.19 7.03
C SER A 322 -4.68 0.09 7.37
N PHE A 323 -5.58 0.07 6.38
CA PHE A 323 -7.02 0.19 6.61
C PHE A 323 -7.61 -1.10 7.23
N GLU A 324 -7.07 -2.26 6.85
CA GLU A 324 -7.40 -3.52 7.50
C GLU A 324 -6.94 -3.54 8.97
N ASP A 325 -5.81 -2.90 9.31
CA ASP A 325 -5.42 -2.73 10.71
C ASP A 325 -6.51 -2.00 11.51
N VAL A 326 -7.03 -0.89 10.99
CA VAL A 326 -8.10 -0.13 11.64
C VAL A 326 -9.37 -0.99 11.79
N ARG A 327 -9.71 -1.78 10.76
CA ARG A 327 -10.86 -2.69 10.80
C ARG A 327 -10.70 -3.75 11.90
N VAL A 328 -9.59 -4.48 11.89
CA VAL A 328 -9.32 -5.53 12.88
C VAL A 328 -9.25 -4.95 14.29
N PHE A 329 -8.66 -3.78 14.46
CA PHE A 329 -8.62 -3.10 15.75
C PHE A 329 -10.02 -2.79 16.28
N ASN A 330 -10.93 -2.32 15.44
CA ASN A 330 -12.32 -2.07 15.81
C ASN A 330 -13.08 -3.36 16.17
N GLU A 331 -12.88 -4.45 15.41
CA GLU A 331 -13.48 -5.76 15.70
C GLU A 331 -13.00 -6.32 17.04
N LEU A 332 -11.72 -6.11 17.38
CA LEU A 332 -11.16 -6.51 18.67
C LEU A 332 -11.72 -5.69 19.84
N ILE A 333 -11.99 -4.40 19.66
CA ILE A 333 -12.69 -3.60 20.69
C ILE A 333 -14.08 -4.20 20.95
N ASP A 334 -14.80 -4.66 19.92
CA ASP A 334 -16.12 -5.24 20.07
C ASP A 334 -16.10 -6.60 20.79
N THR A 335 -15.01 -7.35 20.65
CA THR A 335 -14.90 -8.71 21.21
C THR A 335 -14.23 -8.76 22.58
N ILE A 336 -13.16 -7.98 22.81
CA ILE A 336 -12.39 -7.96 24.06
C ILE A 336 -12.94 -6.89 25.02
N GLY A 337 -13.43 -5.79 24.46
CA GLY A 337 -13.86 -4.61 25.20
C GLY A 337 -12.75 -3.57 25.39
N ASP A 338 -13.16 -2.37 25.69
CA ASP A 338 -12.28 -1.19 25.84
C ASP A 338 -11.73 -1.01 27.28
N GLY A 339 -11.99 -1.96 28.16
CA GLY A 339 -11.44 -1.98 29.52
C GLY A 339 -10.07 -2.65 29.66
N ASP A 340 -9.66 -3.46 28.66
CA ASP A 340 -8.38 -4.18 28.64
C ASP A 340 -7.54 -3.82 27.42
N TRP A 341 -6.95 -2.64 27.42
CA TRP A 341 -6.06 -2.19 26.34
C TRP A 341 -4.84 -3.10 26.14
N ALA A 342 -4.30 -3.68 27.21
CA ALA A 342 -3.14 -4.55 27.14
C ALA A 342 -3.49 -5.85 26.40
N GLY A 343 -4.61 -6.49 26.78
CA GLY A 343 -5.13 -7.68 26.10
C GLY A 343 -5.46 -7.40 24.63
N LEU A 344 -6.15 -6.27 24.36
CA LEU A 344 -6.51 -5.85 23.01
C LEU A 344 -5.26 -5.65 22.12
N PHE A 345 -4.26 -4.91 22.61
CA PHE A 345 -3.03 -4.66 21.85
C PHE A 345 -2.23 -5.94 21.60
N ASN A 346 -2.19 -6.84 22.57
CA ASN A 346 -1.53 -8.13 22.41
C ASN A 346 -2.21 -8.99 21.33
N GLU A 347 -3.54 -9.04 21.33
CA GLU A 347 -4.26 -9.81 20.32
C GLU A 347 -4.15 -9.15 18.94
N PHE A 348 -4.24 -7.83 18.86
CA PHE A 348 -4.07 -7.07 17.63
C PHE A 348 -2.71 -7.34 16.97
N GLN A 349 -1.61 -7.14 17.71
CA GLN A 349 -0.27 -7.38 17.15
C GLN A 349 -0.06 -8.85 16.72
N LYS A 350 -0.62 -9.82 17.47
CA LYS A 350 -0.54 -11.25 17.15
C LYS A 350 -1.23 -11.56 15.82
N GLN A 351 -2.44 -11.05 15.62
CA GLN A 351 -3.20 -11.28 14.40
C GLN A 351 -2.61 -10.52 13.21
N ARG A 352 -2.17 -9.26 13.42
CA ARG A 352 -1.75 -8.40 12.31
C ARG A 352 -0.30 -8.63 11.88
N ALA A 353 0.64 -8.88 12.80
CA ALA A 353 2.06 -8.99 12.44
C ALA A 353 2.33 -10.13 11.45
N VAL A 354 1.68 -11.29 11.62
CA VAL A 354 1.83 -12.41 10.68
C VAL A 354 1.29 -12.06 9.29
N ASN A 355 0.17 -11.34 9.23
CA ASN A 355 -0.47 -10.95 7.97
C ASN A 355 0.31 -9.85 7.25
N THR A 356 0.77 -8.84 7.98
CA THR A 356 1.54 -7.73 7.37
C THR A 356 2.93 -8.16 6.95
N ASN A 357 3.57 -9.09 7.66
CA ASN A 357 4.80 -9.71 7.20
C ASN A 357 4.58 -10.51 5.90
N ALA A 358 3.48 -11.25 5.79
CA ALA A 358 3.16 -12.01 4.59
C ALA A 358 2.96 -11.10 3.36
N ILE A 359 2.19 -10.00 3.49
CA ILE A 359 2.01 -9.08 2.36
C ILE A 359 3.30 -8.32 2.04
N ALA A 360 4.17 -8.04 3.02
CA ALA A 360 5.49 -7.46 2.77
C ALA A 360 6.36 -8.40 1.92
N ASP A 361 6.37 -9.70 2.24
CA ASP A 361 7.12 -10.70 1.48
C ASP A 361 6.52 -10.88 0.07
N LEU A 362 5.20 -10.95 -0.06
CA LEU A 362 4.51 -10.98 -1.36
C LEU A 362 4.80 -9.76 -2.23
N ALA A 363 4.94 -8.58 -1.63
CA ALA A 363 5.28 -7.37 -2.37
C ALA A 363 6.70 -7.43 -2.96
N ILE A 364 7.63 -8.06 -2.24
CA ILE A 364 8.99 -8.32 -2.73
C ILE A 364 8.98 -9.42 -3.80
N ASP A 365 8.23 -10.51 -3.59
CA ASP A 365 8.07 -11.56 -4.62
C ASP A 365 7.56 -10.94 -5.92
N ASN A 366 6.52 -10.10 -5.84
CA ASN A 366 5.93 -9.46 -7.02
C ASN A 366 6.90 -8.48 -7.72
N PHE A 367 7.79 -7.82 -6.97
CA PHE A 367 8.86 -7.02 -7.56
C PHE A 367 9.77 -7.89 -8.45
N TYR A 368 10.23 -9.03 -7.94
CA TYR A 368 11.07 -9.94 -8.73
C TYR A 368 10.31 -10.57 -9.89
N GLU A 369 9.03 -10.94 -9.72
CA GLU A 369 8.19 -11.44 -10.80
C GLU A 369 8.03 -10.40 -11.93
N MET A 370 7.75 -9.15 -11.59
CA MET A 370 7.59 -8.07 -12.56
C MET A 370 8.91 -7.67 -13.24
N ARG A 371 10.03 -7.82 -12.54
CA ARG A 371 11.36 -7.49 -13.07
C ARG A 371 11.96 -8.59 -13.93
N ASP A 372 11.95 -9.84 -13.43
CA ASP A 372 12.81 -10.90 -13.95
C ASP A 372 12.06 -11.93 -14.82
N ARG A 373 10.71 -12.01 -14.76
CA ARG A 373 9.95 -13.09 -15.38
C ARG A 373 9.06 -12.67 -16.55
N VAL A 374 9.19 -11.46 -17.04
CA VAL A 374 8.35 -10.95 -18.14
C VAL A 374 8.59 -11.71 -19.46
N ASP A 375 9.80 -12.22 -19.64
CA ASP A 375 10.22 -12.98 -20.84
C ASP A 375 10.33 -14.51 -20.60
N ASP A 376 9.93 -14.99 -19.41
CA ASP A 376 9.94 -16.41 -19.07
C ASP A 376 8.69 -17.10 -19.67
N ALA A 377 8.92 -17.99 -20.66
CA ALA A 377 7.84 -18.67 -21.38
C ALA A 377 6.95 -19.55 -20.46
N ASP A 378 7.55 -20.27 -19.50
CA ASP A 378 6.82 -21.12 -18.56
C ASP A 378 5.98 -20.25 -17.60
N PHE A 379 6.51 -19.11 -17.19
CA PHE A 379 5.77 -18.14 -16.35
C PHE A 379 4.61 -17.49 -17.11
N MET A 380 4.80 -17.11 -18.37
CA MET A 380 3.73 -16.56 -19.21
C MET A 380 2.63 -17.60 -19.47
N LEU A 381 3.01 -18.86 -19.69
CA LEU A 381 2.07 -19.97 -19.85
C LEU A 381 1.27 -20.21 -18.56
N LYS A 382 1.95 -20.23 -17.40
CA LYS A 382 1.31 -20.33 -16.08
C LYS A 382 0.26 -19.21 -15.89
N ARG A 383 0.61 -17.96 -16.19
CA ARG A 383 -0.31 -16.82 -16.07
C ARG A 383 -1.55 -16.96 -16.96
N LYS A 384 -1.37 -17.47 -18.18
CA LYS A 384 -2.48 -17.76 -19.09
C LYS A 384 -3.40 -18.84 -18.51
N ILE A 385 -2.83 -19.91 -17.98
CA ILE A 385 -3.60 -21.01 -17.37
C ILE A 385 -4.36 -20.51 -16.14
N GLU A 386 -3.75 -19.72 -15.27
CA GLU A 386 -4.44 -19.10 -14.11
C GLU A 386 -5.65 -18.28 -14.54
N THR A 387 -5.47 -17.42 -15.53
CA THR A 387 -6.55 -16.58 -16.05
C THR A 387 -7.68 -17.44 -16.62
N ASP A 388 -7.34 -18.44 -17.43
CA ASP A 388 -8.30 -19.39 -18.01
C ASP A 388 -9.08 -20.18 -16.94
N LEU A 389 -8.39 -20.60 -15.86
CA LEU A 389 -9.03 -21.30 -14.74
C LEU A 389 -9.96 -20.37 -13.97
N GLU A 390 -9.58 -19.14 -13.67
CA GLU A 390 -10.46 -18.17 -13.01
C GLU A 390 -11.70 -17.82 -13.83
N PHE A 391 -11.59 -17.77 -15.16
CA PHE A 391 -12.75 -17.58 -16.05
C PHE A 391 -13.67 -18.81 -16.10
N THR A 392 -13.11 -19.99 -15.97
CA THR A 392 -13.86 -21.26 -16.11
C THR A 392 -14.49 -21.70 -14.79
N TYR A 393 -13.78 -21.48 -13.67
CA TYR A 393 -14.12 -22.00 -12.34
C TYR A 393 -14.22 -20.85 -11.32
N PRO A 394 -15.44 -20.41 -10.95
CA PRO A 394 -15.66 -19.27 -10.04
C PRO A 394 -15.10 -19.47 -8.62
N ASP A 395 -14.91 -20.72 -8.21
CA ASP A 395 -14.36 -21.10 -6.89
C ASP A 395 -12.82 -21.13 -6.85
N TYR A 396 -12.16 -21.08 -7.99
CA TYR A 396 -10.70 -20.94 -8.05
C TYR A 396 -10.27 -19.48 -7.97
N TYR A 397 -9.27 -19.18 -7.16
CA TYR A 397 -8.63 -17.87 -7.02
C TYR A 397 -7.12 -18.02 -7.17
N SER A 398 -6.52 -17.30 -8.11
CA SER A 398 -5.07 -17.17 -8.21
C SER A 398 -4.46 -16.50 -6.97
N LYS A 399 -3.15 -16.62 -6.78
CA LYS A 399 -2.43 -15.89 -5.72
C LYS A 399 -2.78 -14.40 -5.70
N TYR A 400 -2.83 -13.77 -6.86
CA TYR A 400 -3.17 -12.37 -6.98
C TYR A 400 -4.60 -12.06 -6.53
N SER A 401 -5.57 -12.87 -6.95
CA SER A 401 -6.97 -12.73 -6.58
C SER A 401 -7.21 -13.00 -5.10
N LEU A 402 -6.55 -14.00 -4.50
CA LEU A 402 -6.60 -14.29 -3.06
C LEU A 402 -6.16 -13.07 -2.22
N VAL A 403 -5.08 -12.43 -2.63
CA VAL A 403 -4.54 -11.25 -1.92
C VAL A 403 -5.42 -10.03 -2.10
N THR A 404 -5.88 -9.78 -3.34
CA THR A 404 -6.48 -8.50 -3.73
C THR A 404 -7.99 -8.47 -3.54
N PHE A 405 -8.70 -9.55 -3.91
CA PHE A 405 -10.17 -9.58 -4.00
C PHE A 405 -10.85 -10.39 -2.91
N ARG A 406 -10.09 -11.11 -2.07
CA ARG A 406 -10.62 -11.93 -0.98
C ARG A 406 -10.25 -11.36 0.39
N PRO A 407 -10.95 -10.28 0.86
CA PRO A 407 -10.68 -9.67 2.16
C PRO A 407 -11.03 -10.57 3.35
N ASP A 408 -11.80 -11.61 3.13
CA ASP A 408 -12.14 -12.67 4.08
C ASP A 408 -10.98 -13.66 4.32
N ILE A 409 -9.99 -13.72 3.40
CA ILE A 409 -8.81 -14.59 3.53
C ILE A 409 -7.63 -13.78 4.06
N PRO A 410 -7.03 -14.14 5.21
CA PRO A 410 -5.84 -13.46 5.74
C PRO A 410 -4.68 -13.47 4.74
N TYR A 411 -3.86 -12.42 4.72
CA TYR A 411 -2.69 -12.34 3.83
C TYR A 411 -1.72 -13.50 4.00
N SER A 412 -1.53 -13.99 5.23
CA SER A 412 -0.67 -15.15 5.52
C SER A 412 -1.17 -16.40 4.81
N ARG A 413 -2.49 -16.68 4.90
CA ARG A 413 -3.11 -17.79 4.17
C ARG A 413 -3.02 -17.58 2.65
N ALA A 414 -3.34 -16.38 2.15
CA ALA A 414 -3.23 -16.06 0.73
C ALA A 414 -1.82 -16.25 0.18
N MET A 415 -0.79 -15.94 0.99
CA MET A 415 0.62 -16.16 0.65
C MET A 415 0.95 -17.64 0.57
N HIS A 416 0.67 -18.42 1.61
CA HIS A 416 1.03 -19.83 1.65
C HIS A 416 0.29 -20.64 0.60
N GLN A 417 -1.02 -20.46 0.50
CA GLN A 417 -1.86 -21.10 -0.51
C GLN A 417 -1.43 -20.69 -1.92
N GLY A 418 -1.25 -19.40 -2.17
CA GLY A 418 -0.89 -18.87 -3.47
C GLY A 418 0.50 -19.31 -3.94
N ARG A 419 1.50 -19.35 -3.04
CA ARG A 419 2.84 -19.88 -3.39
C ARG A 419 2.79 -21.37 -3.73
N ALA A 420 2.01 -22.16 -2.98
CA ALA A 420 1.84 -23.59 -3.28
C ALA A 420 1.11 -23.81 -4.61
N GLN A 421 0.10 -22.99 -4.93
CA GLN A 421 -0.56 -23.01 -6.25
C GLN A 421 0.41 -22.64 -7.38
N ASP A 422 1.21 -21.58 -7.18
CA ASP A 422 2.22 -21.14 -8.15
C ASP A 422 3.24 -22.23 -8.45
N GLU A 423 3.74 -22.92 -7.41
CA GLU A 423 4.69 -24.01 -7.56
C GLU A 423 4.10 -25.17 -8.38
N LEU A 424 2.86 -25.56 -8.08
CA LEU A 424 2.16 -26.62 -8.79
C LEU A 424 1.95 -26.25 -10.28
N LEU A 425 1.46 -25.05 -10.55
CA LEU A 425 1.22 -24.55 -11.89
C LEU A 425 2.51 -24.44 -12.71
N LEU A 426 3.59 -23.91 -12.12
CA LEU A 426 4.89 -23.82 -12.79
C LEU A 426 5.46 -25.21 -13.11
N ASN A 427 5.26 -26.18 -12.21
CA ASN A 427 5.69 -27.56 -12.46
C ASN A 427 4.95 -28.18 -13.66
N TRP A 428 3.67 -27.88 -13.85
CA TRP A 428 2.92 -28.33 -15.02
C TRP A 428 3.37 -27.65 -16.32
N CYS A 429 3.83 -26.39 -16.25
CA CYS A 429 4.25 -25.62 -17.42
C CYS A 429 5.68 -25.94 -17.88
N LYS A 430 6.48 -26.66 -17.07
CA LYS A 430 7.86 -27.00 -17.43
C LYS A 430 7.91 -27.79 -18.72
N GLY A 431 8.57 -27.19 -19.72
CA GLY A 431 8.75 -27.83 -21.04
C GLY A 431 7.57 -27.67 -22.00
N GLY A 432 6.60 -26.82 -21.70
CA GLY A 432 5.50 -26.45 -22.58
C GLY A 432 4.11 -26.72 -22.03
N GLN A 433 3.14 -26.95 -22.92
CA GLN A 433 1.72 -27.13 -22.51
C GLN A 433 1.54 -28.35 -21.60
N PRO A 434 0.80 -28.18 -20.46
CA PRO A 434 0.47 -29.30 -19.59
C PRO A 434 -0.33 -30.40 -20.31
N GLU A 435 -0.08 -31.64 -19.95
CA GLU A 435 -0.88 -32.78 -20.42
C GLU A 435 -2.25 -32.88 -19.74
N LEU A 436 -2.41 -32.17 -18.57
CA LEU A 436 -3.65 -32.15 -17.80
C LEU A 436 -4.73 -31.32 -18.46
N THR A 437 -5.96 -31.77 -18.38
CA THR A 437 -7.15 -30.97 -18.74
C THR A 437 -7.39 -29.86 -17.71
N LYS A 438 -8.12 -28.82 -18.09
CA LYS A 438 -8.50 -27.73 -17.15
C LYS A 438 -9.25 -28.27 -15.92
N SER A 439 -10.09 -29.28 -16.09
CA SER A 439 -10.85 -29.91 -14.99
C SER A 439 -9.93 -30.65 -14.01
N GLU A 440 -8.93 -31.38 -14.50
CA GLU A 440 -7.95 -32.06 -13.64
C GLU A 440 -7.06 -31.05 -12.90
N MET A 441 -6.60 -30.00 -13.58
CA MET A 441 -5.84 -28.92 -12.95
C MET A 441 -6.65 -28.25 -11.85
N HIS A 442 -7.92 -27.89 -12.13
CA HIS A 442 -8.82 -27.31 -11.13
C HIS A 442 -9.01 -28.24 -9.91
N ALA A 443 -9.30 -29.53 -10.13
CA ALA A 443 -9.49 -30.48 -9.04
C ALA A 443 -8.25 -30.58 -8.13
N GLN A 444 -7.04 -30.61 -8.70
CA GLN A 444 -5.79 -30.66 -7.94
C GLN A 444 -5.54 -29.36 -7.15
N LEU A 445 -5.84 -28.19 -7.75
CA LEU A 445 -5.71 -26.90 -7.08
C LEU A 445 -6.71 -26.75 -5.93
N MET A 446 -7.95 -27.23 -6.10
CA MET A 446 -8.95 -27.21 -5.03
C MET A 446 -8.58 -28.16 -3.88
N ASP A 447 -8.06 -29.35 -4.17
CA ASP A 447 -7.55 -30.25 -3.12
C ASP A 447 -6.34 -29.66 -2.37
N LEU A 448 -5.46 -28.94 -3.08
CA LEU A 448 -4.38 -28.18 -2.46
C LEU A 448 -4.93 -27.08 -1.55
N SER A 449 -5.93 -26.32 -2.00
CA SER A 449 -6.55 -25.21 -1.25
C SER A 449 -7.18 -25.65 0.06
N LYS A 450 -7.83 -26.83 0.09
CA LYS A 450 -8.44 -27.42 1.32
C LYS A 450 -7.43 -27.60 2.45
N LYS A 451 -6.14 -27.83 2.15
CA LYS A 451 -5.09 -27.98 3.17
C LYS A 451 -4.88 -26.70 3.97
N PHE A 452 -5.19 -25.54 3.39
CA PHE A 452 -5.06 -24.23 4.01
C PHE A 452 -6.37 -23.73 4.66
N GLU A 453 -7.51 -24.45 4.49
CA GLU A 453 -8.79 -24.09 5.13
C GLU A 453 -8.82 -24.50 6.61
N ASN A 454 -8.13 -25.57 6.95
CA ASN A 454 -8.16 -26.17 8.29
C ASN A 454 -7.06 -25.66 9.24
N GLY A 455 -6.41 -24.52 8.94
CA GLY A 455 -5.60 -23.79 9.92
C GLY A 455 -4.26 -24.43 10.29
N ASN A 456 -3.51 -24.95 9.32
CA ASN A 456 -2.09 -25.28 9.51
C ASN A 456 -1.20 -24.22 8.83
#